data_c3de353aff3d016da7c34da9874e8606
#
_entry.id   c3de353aff3d016da7c34da9874e8606
#
_cell.length_a   1.000
_cell.length_b   1.000
_cell.length_c   1.000
_cell.angle_alpha   90.00
_cell.angle_beta   90.00
_cell.angle_gamma   90.00
#
_symmetry.space_group_name_H-M   'P 1'
#
loop_
_entity.id
_entity.type
_entity.pdbx_description
1 polymer ?
#
loop_
_entity_poly.entity_id
_entity_poly.type
_entity_poly.pdbx_seq_one_letter_code
_entity_poly.pdbx_strand_id
1 'polypeptide(L)'
;MSIQLSAKPELSYLKALLDQCRQDEPIVGGELNATLQQLRDQAAAIVEELAIPSRRDEEWRFTDLSPLLAVNFQGVEAFFEQFLQHLDLTSLNLPETPDSQLVFVNGVYAPDLSSVSGLPEGVYVGNLAGLPAAYEGKIPNYLGKQQGASDVFAALNTSGLTDAAVVWIPKNRIVETPIHLLFISTTDDVPVICQPRCLVIAEAGSVVNLIEHYAANVEGCPDIPVNRPYFNNQVTEIWIEDNAQVIHTRNQREAMDGFHIGKT
;
A
#
# COMPACT_ATOMS: atom_id res chain seq x y z
N MET A 1 24.35 17.63 36.56
CA MET A 1 24.61 17.58 35.11
C MET A 1 23.80 16.43 34.54
N SER A 2 22.64 16.70 33.96
CA SER A 2 21.80 15.69 33.32
C SER A 2 22.36 15.46 31.92
N ILE A 3 22.87 14.27 31.66
CA ILE A 3 23.26 13.85 30.32
C ILE A 3 21.94 13.65 29.56
N GLN A 4 21.57 14.61 28.71
CA GLN A 4 20.59 14.38 27.68
C GLN A 4 21.20 13.36 26.71
N LEU A 5 20.72 12.12 26.77
CA LEU A 5 20.93 11.13 25.72
C LEU A 5 20.26 11.68 24.46
N SER A 6 21.05 12.21 23.54
CA SER A 6 20.61 12.51 22.19
C SER A 6 20.04 11.21 21.60
N ALA A 7 18.74 11.21 21.29
CA ALA A 7 18.12 10.10 20.58
C ALA A 7 18.95 9.81 19.30
N LYS A 8 19.18 8.53 18.99
CA LYS A 8 19.86 8.17 17.74
C LYS A 8 19.11 8.82 16.57
N PRO A 9 19.80 9.42 15.58
CA PRO A 9 19.16 10.11 14.45
C PRO A 9 18.10 9.24 13.75
N GLU A 10 18.33 7.93 13.66
CA GLU A 10 17.42 6.94 13.07
C GLU A 10 16.10 6.79 13.83
N LEU A 11 16.12 6.89 15.18
CA LEU A 11 14.92 6.83 16.01
C LEU A 11 14.06 8.10 15.85
N SER A 12 14.70 9.27 15.69
CA SER A 12 13.99 10.53 15.45
C SER A 12 13.36 10.55 14.06
N TYR A 13 14.02 9.95 13.06
CA TYR A 13 13.52 9.85 11.70
C TYR A 13 12.30 8.92 11.61
N LEU A 14 12.38 7.72 12.21
CA LEU A 14 11.28 6.77 12.22
C LEU A 14 10.04 7.35 12.92
N LYS A 15 10.24 8.08 14.02
CA LYS A 15 9.17 8.79 14.70
C LYS A 15 8.54 9.86 13.80
N ALA A 16 9.36 10.65 13.10
CA ALA A 16 8.85 11.65 12.17
C ALA A 16 8.03 11.01 11.03
N LEU A 17 8.48 9.88 10.46
CA LEU A 17 7.70 9.13 9.49
C LEU A 17 6.38 8.61 10.07
N LEU A 18 6.41 8.05 11.28
CA LEU A 18 5.21 7.58 11.97
C LEU A 18 4.18 8.71 12.16
N ASP A 19 4.64 9.87 12.60
CA ASP A 19 3.79 11.06 12.78
C ASP A 19 3.17 11.49 11.44
N GLN A 20 3.92 11.46 10.34
CA GLN A 20 3.40 11.78 9.01
C GLN A 20 2.39 10.75 8.50
N CYS A 21 2.65 9.46 8.69
CA CYS A 21 1.75 8.38 8.23
C CYS A 21 0.43 8.34 9.00
N ARG A 22 0.36 8.93 10.19
CA ARG A 22 -0.83 8.88 11.06
C ARG A 22 -1.68 10.15 11.06
N GLN A 23 -1.38 11.11 10.19
CA GLN A 23 -2.14 12.36 10.13
C GLN A 23 -3.59 12.14 9.72
N ASP A 24 -3.83 11.11 8.90
CA ASP A 24 -5.13 10.85 8.30
C ASP A 24 -5.92 9.77 9.06
N GLU A 25 -7.24 9.93 9.10
CA GLU A 25 -8.15 8.97 9.70
C GLU A 25 -8.61 7.93 8.65
N PRO A 26 -8.95 6.68 9.08
CA PRO A 26 -9.53 5.70 8.18
C PRO A 26 -10.81 6.23 7.52
N ILE A 27 -10.97 6.00 6.23
CA ILE A 27 -12.14 6.44 5.44
C ILE A 27 -13.37 5.54 5.62
N VAL A 28 -13.28 4.51 6.45
CA VAL A 28 -14.36 3.57 6.75
C VAL A 28 -15.15 4.01 7.99
N GLY A 29 -16.39 3.58 8.10
CA GLY A 29 -17.28 3.88 9.24
C GLY A 29 -17.51 2.69 10.17
N GLY A 30 -18.30 2.93 11.24
CA GLY A 30 -18.84 1.89 12.08
C GLY A 30 -17.81 1.04 12.84
N GLU A 31 -18.11 -0.26 12.99
CA GLU A 31 -17.25 -1.22 13.71
C GLU A 31 -15.90 -1.45 13.01
N LEU A 32 -15.89 -1.36 11.68
CA LEU A 32 -14.66 -1.52 10.90
C LEU A 32 -13.68 -0.38 11.22
N ASN A 33 -14.14 0.86 11.37
CA ASN A 33 -13.30 1.98 11.79
C ASN A 33 -12.63 1.72 13.15
N ALA A 34 -13.40 1.28 14.16
CA ALA A 34 -12.84 0.96 15.47
C ALA A 34 -11.77 -0.14 15.39
N THR A 35 -12.02 -1.15 14.56
CA THR A 35 -11.06 -2.25 14.32
C THR A 35 -9.78 -1.75 13.66
N LEU A 36 -9.89 -0.90 12.63
CA LEU A 36 -8.73 -0.33 11.96
C LEU A 36 -7.94 0.58 12.91
N GLN A 37 -8.63 1.40 13.69
CA GLN A 37 -7.96 2.28 14.65
C GLN A 37 -7.17 1.49 15.69
N GLN A 38 -7.76 0.41 16.23
CA GLN A 38 -7.03 -0.48 17.14
C GLN A 38 -5.81 -1.13 16.48
N LEU A 39 -5.93 -1.56 15.22
CA LEU A 39 -4.81 -2.15 14.46
C LEU A 39 -3.70 -1.12 14.23
N ARG A 40 -4.06 0.11 13.86
CA ARG A 40 -3.13 1.23 13.68
C ARG A 40 -2.38 1.56 14.96
N ASP A 41 -3.07 1.62 16.10
CA ASP A 41 -2.46 1.93 17.41
C ASP A 41 -1.49 0.84 17.86
N GLN A 42 -1.85 -0.44 17.66
CA GLN A 42 -0.97 -1.56 17.93
C GLN A 42 0.29 -1.52 17.04
N ALA A 43 0.12 -1.22 15.76
CA ALA A 43 1.23 -1.11 14.83
C ALA A 43 2.13 0.09 15.14
N ALA A 44 1.56 1.23 15.55
CA ALA A 44 2.34 2.39 15.99
C ALA A 44 3.23 2.06 17.21
N ALA A 45 2.66 1.37 18.20
CA ALA A 45 3.43 0.92 19.38
C ALA A 45 4.61 0.01 18.97
N ILE A 46 4.41 -0.88 17.98
CA ILE A 46 5.49 -1.71 17.43
C ILE A 46 6.57 -0.83 16.78
N VAL A 47 6.19 0.15 15.97
CA VAL A 47 7.14 1.06 15.31
C VAL A 47 7.97 1.84 16.33
N GLU A 48 7.39 2.27 17.45
CA GLU A 48 8.09 3.00 18.52
C GLU A 48 9.16 2.16 19.23
N GLU A 49 8.99 0.83 19.25
CA GLU A 49 9.94 -0.11 19.87
C GLU A 49 11.06 -0.57 18.92
N LEU A 50 10.87 -0.37 17.61
CA LEU A 50 11.77 -0.88 16.58
C LEU A 50 12.81 0.18 16.13
N ALA A 51 13.83 -0.30 15.43
CA ALA A 51 14.80 0.53 14.74
C ALA A 51 14.74 0.26 13.23
N ILE A 52 15.15 1.26 12.45
CA ILE A 52 15.35 1.07 11.01
C ILE A 52 16.43 0.01 10.80
N PRO A 53 16.20 -0.96 9.92
CA PRO A 53 17.17 -2.01 9.66
C PRO A 53 18.45 -1.46 9.03
N SER A 54 19.52 -2.18 9.20
CA SER A 54 20.85 -1.82 8.71
C SER A 54 21.44 -2.97 7.89
N ARG A 55 22.57 -2.73 7.25
CA ARG A 55 23.32 -3.79 6.56
C ARG A 55 23.82 -4.93 7.47
N ARG A 56 23.63 -4.85 8.79
CA ARG A 56 23.92 -5.93 9.73
C ARG A 56 22.77 -6.94 9.82
N ASP A 57 21.57 -6.52 9.42
CA ASP A 57 20.40 -7.36 9.38
C ASP A 57 20.41 -8.13 8.07
N GLU A 58 20.24 -9.47 8.13
CA GLU A 58 20.49 -10.37 7.01
C GLU A 58 19.65 -10.01 5.77
N GLU A 59 18.39 -9.71 5.94
CA GLU A 59 17.48 -9.34 4.87
C GLU A 59 17.87 -8.01 4.20
N TRP A 60 18.58 -7.13 4.92
CA TRP A 60 18.99 -5.79 4.48
C TRP A 60 20.48 -5.67 4.12
N ARG A 61 21.21 -6.78 4.15
CA ARG A 61 22.67 -6.80 4.01
C ARG A 61 23.19 -6.08 2.76
N PHE A 62 22.42 -6.12 1.67
CA PHE A 62 22.80 -5.53 0.38
C PHE A 62 22.03 -4.22 0.08
N THR A 63 21.23 -3.73 1.01
CA THR A 63 20.41 -2.52 0.83
C THR A 63 20.97 -1.37 1.66
N ASP A 64 21.24 -0.24 1.01
CA ASP A 64 21.65 0.99 1.67
C ASP A 64 20.45 1.90 1.84
N LEU A 65 19.98 2.08 3.07
CA LEU A 65 18.89 2.99 3.40
C LEU A 65 19.34 4.44 3.65
N SER A 66 20.63 4.73 3.60
CA SER A 66 21.14 6.09 3.84
C SER A 66 20.52 7.15 2.93
N PRO A 67 20.27 6.90 1.61
CA PRO A 67 19.60 7.87 0.76
C PRO A 67 18.15 8.14 1.20
N LEU A 68 17.40 7.12 1.62
CA LEU A 68 16.04 7.26 2.16
C LEU A 68 16.04 8.13 3.42
N LEU A 69 16.99 7.87 4.33
CA LEU A 69 17.12 8.58 5.61
C LEU A 69 17.54 10.05 5.46
N ALA A 70 18.02 10.44 4.29
CA ALA A 70 18.40 11.83 3.99
C ALA A 70 17.21 12.69 3.53
N VAL A 71 16.04 12.11 3.29
CA VAL A 71 14.86 12.80 2.78
C VAL A 71 13.80 12.91 3.88
N ASN A 72 13.23 14.13 4.05
CA ASN A 72 12.09 14.35 4.94
C ASN A 72 10.80 14.23 4.13
N PHE A 73 10.04 13.17 4.36
CA PHE A 73 8.77 12.92 3.69
C PHE A 73 7.60 13.52 4.47
N GLN A 74 6.55 13.90 3.76
CA GLN A 74 5.28 14.36 4.30
C GLN A 74 4.15 13.38 3.92
N GLY A 75 3.05 13.39 4.68
CA GLY A 75 1.84 12.66 4.34
C GLY A 75 1.17 13.21 3.07
N VAL A 76 0.30 12.42 2.46
CA VAL A 76 -0.22 12.66 1.09
C VAL A 76 -1.46 13.54 1.04
N GLU A 77 -2.29 13.58 2.09
CA GLU A 77 -3.69 14.03 2.03
C GLU A 77 -3.87 15.47 1.51
N ALA A 78 -2.99 16.39 1.86
CA ALA A 78 -3.13 17.81 1.52
C ALA A 78 -3.12 18.12 0.01
N PHE A 79 -2.73 17.18 -0.85
CA PHE A 79 -2.44 17.42 -2.27
C PHE A 79 -3.20 16.49 -3.22
N PHE A 80 -4.02 15.57 -2.73
CA PHE A 80 -4.64 14.51 -3.53
C PHE A 80 -5.43 15.02 -4.76
N GLU A 81 -6.29 16.00 -4.57
CA GLU A 81 -7.12 16.59 -5.65
C GLU A 81 -6.28 17.19 -6.78
N GLN A 82 -5.14 17.78 -6.48
CA GLN A 82 -4.25 18.38 -7.46
C GLN A 82 -3.59 17.34 -8.36
N PHE A 83 -3.27 16.18 -7.76
CA PHE A 83 -2.63 15.09 -8.49
C PHE A 83 -3.55 14.45 -9.52
N LEU A 84 -4.85 14.32 -9.22
CA LEU A 84 -5.81 13.70 -10.13
C LEU A 84 -6.01 14.45 -11.44
N GLN A 85 -5.88 15.77 -11.43
CA GLN A 85 -6.18 16.63 -12.59
C GLN A 85 -5.22 16.47 -13.77
N HIS A 86 -4.01 15.92 -13.52
CA HIS A 86 -2.93 15.84 -14.52
C HIS A 86 -2.49 14.41 -14.83
N LEU A 87 -3.25 13.39 -14.37
CA LEU A 87 -2.90 11.99 -14.58
C LEU A 87 -3.32 11.50 -15.97
N ASP A 88 -2.35 11.09 -16.78
CA ASP A 88 -2.58 10.33 -18.01
C ASP A 88 -2.29 8.84 -17.79
N LEU A 89 -3.33 8.02 -17.73
CA LEU A 89 -3.23 6.57 -17.53
C LEU A 89 -3.03 5.77 -18.81
N THR A 90 -3.03 6.43 -20.00
CA THR A 90 -3.04 5.73 -21.28
C THR A 90 -1.89 4.73 -21.44
N SER A 91 -0.71 5.09 -20.94
CA SER A 91 0.48 4.23 -20.98
C SER A 91 0.52 3.14 -19.91
N LEU A 92 -0.35 3.21 -18.90
CA LEU A 92 -0.42 2.30 -17.75
C LEU A 92 -1.56 1.30 -17.86
N ASN A 93 -2.51 1.54 -18.78
CA ASN A 93 -3.61 0.64 -19.02
C ASN A 93 -3.13 -0.66 -19.67
N LEU A 94 -3.68 -1.78 -19.23
CA LEU A 94 -3.42 -3.09 -19.79
C LEU A 94 -4.61 -3.51 -20.67
N PRO A 95 -4.38 -3.88 -21.94
CA PRO A 95 -5.46 -4.29 -22.84
C PRO A 95 -6.28 -5.47 -22.33
N GLU A 96 -5.67 -6.31 -21.47
CA GLU A 96 -6.29 -7.50 -20.90
C GLU A 96 -7.24 -7.19 -19.73
N THR A 97 -7.26 -5.95 -19.22
CA THR A 97 -8.02 -5.57 -18.02
C THR A 97 -8.89 -4.31 -18.21
N PRO A 98 -9.63 -4.17 -19.33
CA PRO A 98 -10.35 -2.93 -19.65
C PRO A 98 -11.43 -2.58 -18.61
N ASP A 99 -12.02 -3.62 -17.96
CA ASP A 99 -13.13 -3.49 -17.02
C ASP A 99 -12.80 -4.13 -15.65
N SER A 100 -11.53 -4.33 -15.33
CA SER A 100 -11.08 -4.96 -14.08
C SER A 100 -9.87 -4.25 -13.47
N GLN A 101 -9.82 -2.91 -13.61
CA GLN A 101 -8.75 -2.06 -13.10
C GLN A 101 -9.22 -1.26 -11.88
N LEU A 102 -8.47 -1.36 -10.79
CA LEU A 102 -8.64 -0.58 -9.57
C LEU A 102 -7.44 0.35 -9.40
N VAL A 103 -7.68 1.65 -9.26
CA VAL A 103 -6.62 2.66 -9.22
C VAL A 103 -6.52 3.31 -7.85
N PHE A 104 -5.31 3.39 -7.35
CA PHE A 104 -4.93 4.16 -6.17
C PHE A 104 -3.86 5.18 -6.54
N VAL A 105 -4.00 6.41 -6.10
CA VAL A 105 -3.02 7.48 -6.29
C VAL A 105 -2.46 7.86 -4.92
N ASN A 106 -1.16 7.73 -4.75
CA ASN A 106 -0.48 7.94 -3.47
C ASN A 106 -1.08 7.14 -2.29
N GLY A 107 -1.63 5.97 -2.57
CA GLY A 107 -2.29 5.11 -1.57
C GLY A 107 -3.77 5.41 -1.33
N VAL A 108 -4.34 6.43 -1.97
CA VAL A 108 -5.77 6.80 -1.86
C VAL A 108 -6.55 6.27 -3.06
N TYR A 109 -7.70 5.67 -2.82
CA TYR A 109 -8.56 5.13 -3.87
C TYR A 109 -9.08 6.23 -4.80
N ALA A 110 -8.97 6.00 -6.12
CA ALA A 110 -9.41 6.92 -7.17
C ALA A 110 -10.58 6.29 -7.98
N PRO A 111 -11.84 6.44 -7.53
CA PRO A 111 -13.00 5.80 -8.17
C PRO A 111 -13.18 6.21 -9.62
N ASP A 112 -12.97 7.50 -9.95
CA ASP A 112 -13.17 8.03 -11.31
C ASP A 112 -12.13 7.51 -12.32
N LEU A 113 -11.01 6.96 -11.83
CA LEU A 113 -9.96 6.34 -12.64
C LEU A 113 -10.07 4.80 -12.65
N SER A 114 -11.00 4.23 -11.87
CA SER A 114 -11.18 2.80 -11.73
C SER A 114 -12.34 2.31 -12.59
N SER A 115 -12.19 1.09 -13.12
CA SER A 115 -13.26 0.41 -13.88
C SER A 115 -13.30 -1.05 -13.43
N VAL A 116 -14.34 -1.41 -12.67
CA VAL A 116 -14.52 -2.78 -12.17
C VAL A 116 -15.94 -3.22 -12.49
N SER A 117 -16.08 -4.14 -13.45
CA SER A 117 -17.37 -4.66 -13.87
C SER A 117 -17.27 -6.11 -14.32
N GLY A 118 -18.41 -6.77 -14.57
CA GLY A 118 -18.46 -8.12 -15.15
C GLY A 118 -17.88 -9.23 -14.25
N LEU A 119 -17.67 -8.97 -12.96
CA LEU A 119 -17.15 -9.97 -12.04
C LEU A 119 -18.20 -11.04 -11.71
N PRO A 120 -17.79 -12.30 -11.44
CA PRO A 120 -18.68 -13.32 -10.95
C PRO A 120 -19.41 -12.92 -9.67
N GLU A 121 -20.63 -13.45 -9.48
CA GLU A 121 -21.44 -13.17 -8.29
C GLU A 121 -20.68 -13.43 -6.99
N GLY A 122 -20.71 -12.44 -6.08
CA GLY A 122 -20.06 -12.47 -4.79
C GLY A 122 -18.58 -12.11 -4.81
N VAL A 123 -17.93 -12.00 -5.97
CA VAL A 123 -16.57 -11.49 -6.07
C VAL A 123 -16.59 -9.99 -5.75
N TYR A 124 -15.67 -9.55 -4.90
CA TYR A 124 -15.47 -8.14 -4.59
C TYR A 124 -14.06 -7.69 -5.01
N VAL A 125 -14.01 -6.60 -5.75
CA VAL A 125 -12.79 -5.87 -6.08
C VAL A 125 -13.09 -4.39 -5.85
N GLY A 126 -12.42 -3.79 -4.90
CA GLY A 126 -12.69 -2.41 -4.49
C GLY A 126 -11.79 -2.00 -3.33
N ASN A 127 -12.20 -0.98 -2.59
CA ASN A 127 -11.49 -0.51 -1.41
C ASN A 127 -12.21 -0.95 -0.11
N LEU A 128 -11.59 -0.70 1.06
CA LEU A 128 -12.20 -1.05 2.35
C LEU A 128 -13.51 -0.30 2.59
N ALA A 129 -13.61 0.95 2.18
CA ALA A 129 -14.82 1.76 2.40
C ALA A 129 -16.03 1.28 1.60
N GLY A 130 -15.81 0.63 0.47
CA GLY A 130 -16.86 0.05 -0.37
C GLY A 130 -17.16 -1.42 -0.07
N LEU A 131 -16.53 -2.01 0.96
CA LEU A 131 -16.63 -3.43 1.25
C LEU A 131 -18.09 -3.81 1.63
N PRO A 132 -18.68 -4.86 1.01
CA PRO A 132 -20.00 -5.33 1.39
C PRO A 132 -20.05 -5.78 2.86
N ALA A 133 -21.15 -5.49 3.56
CA ALA A 133 -21.35 -5.84 4.97
C ALA A 133 -21.15 -7.34 5.27
N ALA A 134 -21.38 -8.21 4.29
CA ALA A 134 -21.11 -9.65 4.41
C ALA A 134 -19.63 -10.00 4.64
N TYR A 135 -18.71 -9.10 4.28
CA TYR A 135 -17.27 -9.26 4.41
C TYR A 135 -16.64 -8.39 5.51
N GLU A 136 -17.25 -7.24 5.83
CA GLU A 136 -16.72 -6.31 6.85
C GLU A 136 -16.35 -7.01 8.16
N GLY A 137 -17.26 -7.79 8.71
CA GLY A 137 -17.06 -8.52 9.98
C GLY A 137 -15.96 -9.60 9.92
N LYS A 138 -15.46 -9.93 8.73
CA LYS A 138 -14.39 -10.92 8.54
C LYS A 138 -13.00 -10.29 8.43
N ILE A 139 -12.90 -8.99 8.10
CA ILE A 139 -11.63 -8.28 7.93
C ILE A 139 -10.67 -8.47 9.12
N PRO A 140 -11.11 -8.42 10.38
CA PRO A 140 -10.22 -8.60 11.54
C PRO A 140 -9.49 -9.95 11.58
N ASN A 141 -9.98 -10.95 10.84
CA ASN A 141 -9.36 -12.27 10.78
C ASN A 141 -8.18 -12.33 9.80
N TYR A 142 -8.10 -11.37 8.88
CA TYR A 142 -7.13 -11.37 7.78
C TYR A 142 -6.13 -10.22 7.86
N LEU A 143 -6.62 -8.99 8.00
CA LEU A 143 -5.81 -7.77 7.89
C LEU A 143 -4.82 -7.66 9.05
N GLY A 144 -3.53 -7.50 8.73
CA GLY A 144 -2.45 -7.40 9.70
C GLY A 144 -2.13 -8.70 10.43
N LYS A 145 -2.52 -9.87 9.89
CA LYS A 145 -2.32 -11.18 10.53
C LYS A 145 -1.23 -12.02 9.88
N GLN A 146 -0.64 -11.58 8.78
CA GLN A 146 0.42 -12.31 8.10
C GLN A 146 1.73 -12.32 8.91
N GLN A 147 2.54 -13.33 8.68
CA GLN A 147 3.89 -13.38 9.23
C GLN A 147 4.69 -12.16 8.75
N GLY A 148 5.42 -11.51 9.68
CA GLY A 148 6.18 -10.31 9.38
C GLY A 148 5.35 -9.02 9.36
N ALA A 149 4.09 -9.04 9.80
CA ALA A 149 3.30 -7.82 10.02
C ALA A 149 3.93 -6.88 11.08
N SER A 150 4.81 -7.41 11.92
CA SER A 150 5.57 -6.66 12.94
C SER A 150 6.94 -6.17 12.47
N ASP A 151 7.33 -6.38 11.21
CA ASP A 151 8.55 -5.75 10.68
C ASP A 151 8.35 -4.24 10.61
N VAL A 152 9.41 -3.46 10.80
CA VAL A 152 9.30 -2.00 10.98
C VAL A 152 8.54 -1.29 9.86
N PHE A 153 8.80 -1.62 8.59
CA PHE A 153 8.12 -0.98 7.47
C PHE A 153 6.69 -1.52 7.28
N ALA A 154 6.44 -2.81 7.56
CA ALA A 154 5.09 -3.36 7.56
C ALA A 154 4.25 -2.77 8.71
N ALA A 155 4.82 -2.62 9.89
CA ALA A 155 4.17 -1.96 11.02
C ALA A 155 3.93 -0.47 10.73
N LEU A 156 4.89 0.23 10.11
CA LEU A 156 4.73 1.62 9.68
C LEU A 156 3.56 1.75 8.69
N ASN A 157 3.48 0.87 7.66
CA ASN A 157 2.35 0.83 6.73
C ASN A 157 1.02 0.61 7.48
N THR A 158 0.98 -0.35 8.37
CA THR A 158 -0.23 -0.66 9.14
C THR A 158 -0.64 0.51 10.06
N SER A 159 0.31 1.22 10.66
CA SER A 159 0.03 2.37 11.52
C SER A 159 -0.60 3.55 10.78
N GLY A 160 -0.26 3.72 9.51
CA GLY A 160 -0.80 4.75 8.61
C GLY A 160 -1.98 4.28 7.74
N LEU A 161 -2.54 3.10 8.00
CA LEU A 161 -3.59 2.52 7.16
C LEU A 161 -4.89 3.32 7.24
N THR A 162 -5.26 3.97 6.15
CA THR A 162 -6.52 4.70 5.99
C THR A 162 -7.51 3.94 5.11
N ASP A 163 -7.00 3.27 4.07
CA ASP A 163 -7.74 2.46 3.11
C ASP A 163 -6.86 1.31 2.58
N ALA A 164 -7.45 0.36 1.86
CA ALA A 164 -6.74 -0.72 1.18
C ALA A 164 -7.49 -1.17 -0.06
N ALA A 165 -6.76 -1.63 -1.07
CA ALA A 165 -7.33 -2.45 -2.13
C ALA A 165 -7.74 -3.81 -1.54
N VAL A 166 -8.98 -4.23 -1.79
CA VAL A 166 -9.50 -5.51 -1.34
C VAL A 166 -9.96 -6.32 -2.54
N VAL A 167 -9.43 -7.53 -2.64
CA VAL A 167 -9.84 -8.54 -3.62
C VAL A 167 -10.35 -9.75 -2.86
N TRP A 168 -11.65 -10.01 -2.92
CA TRP A 168 -12.27 -11.13 -2.24
C TRP A 168 -12.95 -12.08 -3.24
N ILE A 169 -12.41 -13.28 -3.34
CA ILE A 169 -12.90 -14.30 -4.26
C ILE A 169 -13.59 -15.41 -3.46
N PRO A 170 -14.92 -15.51 -3.49
CA PRO A 170 -15.66 -16.52 -2.76
C PRO A 170 -15.35 -17.94 -3.23
N LYS A 171 -15.71 -18.89 -2.37
CA LYS A 171 -15.51 -20.32 -2.60
C LYS A 171 -15.97 -20.79 -3.99
N ASN A 172 -15.09 -21.54 -4.68
CA ASN A 172 -15.33 -22.12 -6.00
C ASN A 172 -15.63 -21.10 -7.10
N ARG A 173 -15.24 -19.82 -6.94
CA ARG A 173 -15.34 -18.82 -8.00
C ARG A 173 -14.05 -18.77 -8.80
N ILE A 174 -14.19 -18.67 -10.11
CA ILE A 174 -13.07 -18.48 -11.04
C ILE A 174 -13.24 -17.11 -11.68
N VAL A 175 -12.23 -16.25 -11.52
CA VAL A 175 -12.16 -14.95 -12.18
C VAL A 175 -11.24 -15.09 -13.39
N GLU A 176 -11.84 -15.16 -14.58
CA GLU A 176 -11.10 -15.41 -15.83
C GLU A 176 -10.29 -14.19 -16.27
N THR A 177 -10.88 -13.00 -16.14
CA THR A 177 -10.19 -11.75 -16.47
C THR A 177 -9.22 -11.37 -15.36
N PRO A 178 -7.94 -11.06 -15.67
CA PRO A 178 -7.00 -10.60 -14.67
C PRO A 178 -7.51 -9.34 -13.96
N ILE A 179 -7.28 -9.23 -12.65
CA ILE A 179 -7.57 -8.03 -11.88
C ILE A 179 -6.30 -7.18 -11.86
N HIS A 180 -6.41 -5.93 -12.31
CA HIS A 180 -5.31 -4.98 -12.32
C HIS A 180 -5.45 -3.99 -11.16
N LEU A 181 -4.54 -4.07 -10.19
CA LEU A 181 -4.39 -3.11 -9.12
C LEU A 181 -3.27 -2.14 -9.50
N LEU A 182 -3.63 -0.92 -9.86
CA LEU A 182 -2.70 0.11 -10.29
C LEU A 182 -2.48 1.12 -9.16
N PHE A 183 -1.26 1.16 -8.64
CA PHE A 183 -0.80 2.09 -7.61
C PHE A 183 0.11 3.13 -8.26
N ILE A 184 -0.30 4.39 -8.24
CA ILE A 184 0.41 5.50 -8.85
C ILE A 184 1.00 6.38 -7.76
N SER A 185 2.32 6.55 -7.80
CA SER A 185 3.02 7.56 -7.01
C SER A 185 3.19 8.82 -7.84
N THR A 186 2.76 9.95 -7.30
CA THR A 186 2.98 11.25 -7.94
C THR A 186 4.24 11.89 -7.38
N THR A 187 4.93 12.65 -8.22
CA THR A 187 6.12 13.40 -7.83
C THR A 187 5.79 14.89 -7.81
N ASP A 188 6.11 15.56 -6.71
CA ASP A 188 5.95 17.00 -6.56
C ASP A 188 7.23 17.60 -5.92
N ASP A 189 7.25 18.92 -5.75
CA ASP A 189 8.38 19.62 -5.11
C ASP A 189 8.52 19.23 -3.62
N VAL A 190 7.46 18.68 -3.02
CA VAL A 190 7.46 18.15 -1.66
C VAL A 190 7.57 16.63 -1.69
N PRO A 191 8.62 16.03 -1.07
CA PRO A 191 8.72 14.58 -0.96
C PRO A 191 7.55 13.99 -0.16
N VAL A 192 6.88 12.98 -0.70
CA VAL A 192 5.73 12.34 -0.05
C VAL A 192 6.01 10.88 0.30
N ILE A 193 5.39 10.41 1.40
CA ILE A 193 5.33 8.99 1.74
C ILE A 193 3.94 8.46 1.48
N CYS A 194 3.87 7.35 0.70
CA CYS A 194 2.66 6.63 0.39
C CYS A 194 2.65 5.28 1.10
N GLN A 195 1.48 4.83 1.55
CA GLN A 195 1.30 3.57 2.28
C GLN A 195 0.32 2.62 1.54
N PRO A 196 0.59 2.22 0.29
CA PRO A 196 -0.31 1.33 -0.42
C PRO A 196 -0.51 0.04 0.35
N ARG A 197 -1.78 -0.39 0.48
CA ARG A 197 -2.15 -1.64 1.11
C ARG A 197 -3.02 -2.47 0.18
N CYS A 198 -2.74 -3.76 0.10
CA CYS A 198 -3.55 -4.72 -0.63
C CYS A 198 -3.90 -5.91 0.27
N LEU A 199 -5.16 -6.33 0.25
CA LEU A 199 -5.64 -7.52 0.92
C LEU A 199 -6.35 -8.41 -0.08
N VAL A 200 -5.82 -9.60 -0.30
CA VAL A 200 -6.39 -10.61 -1.21
C VAL A 200 -6.86 -11.80 -0.39
N ILE A 201 -8.12 -12.18 -0.51
CA ILE A 201 -8.69 -13.38 0.08
C ILE A 201 -9.22 -14.27 -1.05
N ALA A 202 -8.59 -15.42 -1.25
CA ALA A 202 -9.00 -16.46 -2.16
C ALA A 202 -9.58 -17.62 -1.35
N GLU A 203 -10.92 -17.67 -1.22
CA GLU A 203 -11.60 -18.76 -0.49
C GLU A 203 -11.45 -20.10 -1.23
N ALA A 204 -11.73 -21.20 -0.55
CA ALA A 204 -11.46 -22.56 -1.01
C ALA A 204 -11.94 -22.84 -2.44
N GLY A 205 -11.05 -23.38 -3.28
CA GLY A 205 -11.31 -23.74 -4.67
C GLY A 205 -11.50 -22.57 -5.62
N SER A 206 -11.18 -21.35 -5.21
CA SER A 206 -11.23 -20.16 -6.07
C SER A 206 -9.99 -20.01 -6.94
N VAL A 207 -10.12 -19.27 -8.04
CA VAL A 207 -9.00 -18.99 -8.96
C VAL A 207 -9.04 -17.52 -9.36
N VAL A 208 -7.89 -16.84 -9.25
CA VAL A 208 -7.73 -15.45 -9.67
C VAL A 208 -6.33 -15.17 -10.19
N ASN A 209 -6.24 -14.32 -11.22
CA ASN A 209 -5.00 -13.72 -11.69
C ASN A 209 -4.97 -12.24 -11.25
N LEU A 210 -3.94 -11.84 -10.53
CA LEU A 210 -3.75 -10.51 -9.97
C LEU A 210 -2.52 -9.86 -10.57
N ILE A 211 -2.67 -8.66 -11.12
CA ILE A 211 -1.58 -7.82 -11.59
C ILE A 211 -1.48 -6.61 -10.66
N GLU A 212 -0.45 -6.58 -9.85
CA GLU A 212 -0.12 -5.49 -8.95
C GLU A 212 0.91 -4.60 -9.63
N HIS A 213 0.51 -3.39 -10.01
CA HIS A 213 1.31 -2.49 -10.84
C HIS A 213 1.61 -1.20 -10.08
N TYR A 214 2.88 -0.94 -9.84
CA TYR A 214 3.39 0.30 -9.26
C TYR A 214 4.00 1.17 -10.37
N ALA A 215 3.55 2.40 -10.47
CA ALA A 215 4.00 3.35 -11.47
C ALA A 215 4.20 4.74 -10.85
N ALA A 216 5.10 5.53 -11.41
CA ALA A 216 5.20 6.94 -11.09
C ALA A 216 4.61 7.79 -12.21
N ASN A 217 3.85 8.82 -11.82
CA ASN A 217 3.47 9.87 -12.75
C ASN A 217 4.60 10.90 -12.83
N VAL A 218 5.46 10.76 -13.83
CA VAL A 218 6.61 11.65 -14.04
C VAL A 218 6.46 12.35 -15.38
N GLU A 219 6.49 13.67 -15.37
CA GLU A 219 6.60 14.44 -16.62
C GLU A 219 7.97 14.19 -17.26
N GLY A 220 7.99 13.66 -18.47
CA GLY A 220 9.21 13.42 -19.25
C GLY A 220 9.65 11.96 -19.28
N CYS A 221 10.96 11.75 -19.38
CA CYS A 221 11.55 10.41 -19.41
C CYS A 221 11.70 9.87 -17.98
N PRO A 222 11.11 8.71 -17.62
CA PRO A 222 11.23 8.15 -16.27
C PRO A 222 12.67 7.77 -15.89
N ASP A 223 13.56 7.66 -16.86
CA ASP A 223 14.99 7.36 -16.67
C ASP A 223 15.85 8.59 -16.35
N ILE A 224 15.24 9.77 -16.25
CA ILE A 224 15.97 11.01 -15.91
C ILE A 224 15.55 11.43 -14.49
N PRO A 225 16.48 11.54 -13.52
CA PRO A 225 16.18 12.05 -12.21
C PRO A 225 15.58 13.45 -12.27
N VAL A 226 14.43 13.65 -11.67
CA VAL A 226 13.75 14.96 -11.60
C VAL A 226 13.94 15.64 -10.24
N ASN A 227 14.68 15.01 -9.32
CA ASN A 227 14.93 15.45 -7.96
C ASN A 227 13.63 15.69 -7.15
N ARG A 228 12.65 14.82 -7.38
CA ARG A 228 11.35 14.80 -6.69
C ARG A 228 11.13 13.43 -6.05
N PRO A 229 11.83 13.14 -4.94
CA PRO A 229 11.76 11.83 -4.31
C PRO A 229 10.38 11.58 -3.68
N TYR A 230 9.95 10.34 -3.75
CA TYR A 230 8.79 9.82 -3.02
C TYR A 230 9.17 8.49 -2.35
N PHE A 231 8.41 8.11 -1.33
CA PHE A 231 8.60 6.83 -0.66
C PHE A 231 7.32 6.00 -0.71
N ASN A 232 7.39 4.90 -1.43
CA ASN A 232 6.32 3.92 -1.56
C ASN A 232 6.59 2.77 -0.58
N ASN A 233 5.92 2.78 0.57
CA ASN A 233 6.02 1.73 1.58
C ASN A 233 4.80 0.81 1.47
N GLN A 234 4.92 -0.25 0.69
CA GLN A 234 3.82 -1.10 0.27
C GLN A 234 3.73 -2.40 1.09
N VAL A 235 2.48 -2.84 1.39
CA VAL A 235 2.23 -4.17 1.96
C VAL A 235 1.08 -4.85 1.23
N THR A 236 1.31 -6.09 0.78
CA THR A 236 0.29 -6.97 0.19
C THR A 236 0.14 -8.22 1.04
N GLU A 237 -1.08 -8.50 1.48
CA GLU A 237 -1.44 -9.71 2.21
C GLU A 237 -2.30 -10.61 1.31
N ILE A 238 -1.86 -11.85 1.11
CA ILE A 238 -2.56 -12.81 0.27
C ILE A 238 -2.92 -14.05 1.12
N TRP A 239 -4.22 -14.30 1.28
CA TRP A 239 -4.77 -15.44 1.96
C TRP A 239 -5.32 -16.43 0.94
N ILE A 240 -4.79 -17.65 0.94
CA ILE A 240 -5.13 -18.70 -0.01
C ILE A 240 -5.64 -19.90 0.78
N GLU A 241 -6.94 -20.18 0.65
CA GLU A 241 -7.56 -21.33 1.30
C GLU A 241 -7.37 -22.62 0.49
N ASP A 242 -7.90 -23.74 0.99
CA ASP A 242 -7.73 -25.07 0.40
C ASP A 242 -8.10 -25.12 -1.08
N ASN A 243 -7.17 -25.62 -1.92
CA ASN A 243 -7.31 -25.73 -3.38
C ASN A 243 -7.56 -24.41 -4.12
N ALA A 244 -7.44 -23.25 -3.48
CA ALA A 244 -7.47 -21.98 -4.18
C ALA A 244 -6.16 -21.74 -4.94
N GLN A 245 -6.23 -20.94 -6.02
CA GLN A 245 -5.09 -20.60 -6.85
C GLN A 245 -5.06 -19.09 -7.07
N VAL A 246 -3.92 -18.47 -6.74
CA VAL A 246 -3.65 -17.06 -7.01
C VAL A 246 -2.40 -16.97 -7.87
N ILE A 247 -2.54 -16.40 -9.07
CA ILE A 247 -1.39 -16.01 -9.89
C ILE A 247 -1.16 -14.52 -9.61
N HIS A 248 -0.03 -14.21 -8.98
CA HIS A 248 0.32 -12.85 -8.60
C HIS A 248 1.49 -12.35 -9.42
N THR A 249 1.27 -11.31 -10.23
CA THR A 249 2.29 -10.63 -11.01
C THR A 249 2.53 -9.24 -10.44
N ARG A 250 3.77 -8.92 -10.10
CA ARG A 250 4.17 -7.57 -9.71
C ARG A 250 4.92 -6.90 -10.85
N ASN A 251 4.43 -5.73 -11.27
CA ASN A 251 5.06 -4.86 -12.25
C ASN A 251 5.46 -3.55 -11.57
N GLN A 252 6.73 -3.17 -11.65
CA GLN A 252 7.26 -1.93 -11.08
C GLN A 252 7.83 -1.06 -12.19
N ARG A 253 7.25 0.13 -12.37
CA ARG A 253 7.64 1.15 -13.36
C ARG A 253 7.75 2.51 -12.67
N GLU A 254 8.60 2.57 -11.66
CA GLU A 254 8.75 3.73 -10.81
C GLU A 254 9.87 4.66 -11.32
N ALA A 255 9.85 5.92 -10.88
CA ALA A 255 10.88 6.89 -11.22
C ALA A 255 12.21 6.56 -10.52
N MET A 256 13.33 7.02 -11.09
CA MET A 256 14.67 6.78 -10.54
C MET A 256 14.86 7.39 -9.14
N ASP A 257 14.13 8.46 -8.81
CA ASP A 257 14.20 9.13 -7.50
C ASP A 257 13.22 8.52 -6.47
N GLY A 258 12.46 7.50 -6.87
CA GLY A 258 11.52 6.80 -6.01
C GLY A 258 12.21 5.82 -5.07
N PHE A 259 11.76 5.79 -3.83
CA PHE A 259 12.09 4.74 -2.88
C PHE A 259 10.91 3.78 -2.79
N HIS A 260 11.16 2.49 -2.94
CA HIS A 260 10.14 1.46 -2.81
C HIS A 260 10.59 0.39 -1.84
N ILE A 261 9.84 0.24 -0.76
CA ILE A 261 9.95 -0.89 0.17
C ILE A 261 8.64 -1.64 0.11
N GLY A 262 8.69 -2.88 -0.36
CA GLY A 262 7.51 -3.70 -0.55
C GLY A 262 7.60 -5.02 0.19
N LYS A 263 6.50 -5.41 0.87
CA LYS A 263 6.32 -6.71 1.51
C LYS A 263 5.10 -7.41 0.93
N THR A 264 5.28 -8.69 0.60
CA THR A 264 4.18 -9.58 0.16
C THR A 264 4.24 -10.86 0.98
#